data_38bc0f873fdf52c4de5e1c3e9881d00a
#
_entry.id   38bc0f873fdf52c4de5e1c3e9881d00a
#
_cell.length_a   1.000
_cell.length_b   1.000
_cell.length_c   1.000
_cell.angle_alpha   90.00
_cell.angle_beta   90.00
_cell.angle_gamma   90.00
#
_symmetry.space_group_name_H-M   'P 1'
#
loop_
_entity.id
_entity.type
_entity.pdbx_description
1 polymer ?
#
loop_
_entity_poly.entity_id
_entity_poly.type
_entity_poly.pdbx_seq_one_letter_code
_entity_poly.pdbx_strand_id
1 'polypeptide(L)'
;MHLSLRRLITVAGLLLSCTLAPIAHAEKADALKDAVIEAGKSFYDLKKNLNVLSLGVTITRGTLLIQADNATIQEEKDGTQIVTLLGKNHGLITFRQKMDGPNERWLEGEAEKAVYNEKTEIVVFTTRAKVRNIEANKVMQEQFGEYLSYDSRNEVLTGTNSVSGEHDTAKPRTQLILRSKSASGTTQAQ
;
A
#
# COMPACT_ATOMS: atom_id res chain seq x y z
N MET A 1 53.60 38.42 -49.53
CA MET A 1 53.83 37.16 -48.72
C MET A 1 53.33 37.42 -47.31
N HIS A 2 52.07 37.19 -47.03
CA HIS A 2 51.48 37.34 -45.71
C HIS A 2 50.74 36.03 -45.29
N LEU A 3 51.29 35.32 -44.32
CA LEU A 3 50.61 34.20 -43.68
C LEU A 3 49.60 34.75 -42.65
N SER A 4 48.35 34.52 -42.83
CA SER A 4 47.32 34.77 -41.84
C SER A 4 47.00 33.51 -41.03
N LEU A 5 47.40 33.52 -39.76
CA LEU A 5 47.17 32.48 -38.78
C LEU A 5 45.71 32.54 -38.31
N ARG A 6 44.85 31.64 -38.78
CA ARG A 6 43.48 31.49 -38.29
C ARG A 6 43.49 30.67 -37.01
N ARG A 7 43.20 31.32 -35.88
CA ARG A 7 42.96 30.66 -34.58
C ARG A 7 41.64 29.92 -34.60
N LEU A 8 41.72 28.59 -34.48
CA LEU A 8 40.55 27.73 -34.28
C LEU A 8 40.19 27.76 -32.79
N ILE A 9 39.08 28.41 -32.45
CA ILE A 9 38.49 28.36 -31.09
C ILE A 9 37.55 27.17 -31.04
N THR A 10 37.99 26.11 -30.37
CA THR A 10 37.15 24.94 -30.07
C THR A 10 36.33 25.25 -28.82
N VAL A 11 35.03 25.55 -28.99
CA VAL A 11 34.09 25.67 -27.89
C VAL A 11 33.66 24.24 -27.50
N ALA A 12 34.19 23.74 -26.38
CA ALA A 12 33.73 22.51 -25.74
C ALA A 12 32.40 22.79 -25.05
N GLY A 13 31.29 22.46 -25.71
CA GLY A 13 29.96 22.49 -25.11
C GLY A 13 29.83 21.37 -24.08
N LEU A 14 29.88 21.69 -22.81
CA LEU A 14 29.55 20.80 -21.70
C LEU A 14 28.03 20.55 -21.69
N LEU A 15 27.57 19.45 -22.34
CA LEU A 15 26.20 18.97 -22.24
C LEU A 15 25.95 18.43 -20.83
N LEU A 16 25.39 19.29 -19.99
CA LEU A 16 24.85 18.91 -18.68
C LEU A 16 23.59 18.06 -18.94
N SER A 17 23.75 16.75 -19.09
CA SER A 17 22.64 15.80 -19.15
C SER A 17 21.99 15.71 -17.79
N CYS A 18 20.92 16.51 -17.59
CA CYS A 18 20.01 16.37 -16.45
C CYS A 18 19.28 15.03 -16.62
N THR A 19 19.76 13.96 -15.99
CA THR A 19 19.06 12.69 -15.90
C THR A 19 17.85 12.91 -14.99
N LEU A 20 16.69 13.13 -15.60
CA LEU A 20 15.38 13.02 -14.92
C LEU A 20 15.28 11.57 -14.45
N ALA A 21 15.57 11.31 -13.17
CA ALA A 21 15.30 10.02 -12.58
C ALA A 21 13.78 9.75 -12.69
N PRO A 22 13.34 8.62 -13.26
CA PRO A 22 11.94 8.30 -13.31
C PRO A 22 11.40 8.24 -11.87
N ILE A 23 10.32 8.96 -11.60
CA ILE A 23 9.60 8.84 -10.34
C ILE A 23 9.09 7.40 -10.29
N ALA A 24 9.56 6.62 -9.34
CA ALA A 24 9.19 5.22 -9.21
C ALA A 24 7.72 5.16 -8.75
N HIS A 25 6.84 4.72 -9.64
CA HIS A 25 5.45 4.40 -9.36
C HIS A 25 5.37 2.94 -8.91
N ALA A 26 5.58 2.66 -7.63
CA ALA A 26 5.64 1.30 -7.11
C ALA A 26 4.26 0.66 -7.03
N GLU A 27 3.27 1.34 -6.49
CA GLU A 27 1.90 0.84 -6.30
C GLU A 27 1.20 0.61 -7.66
N LYS A 28 1.28 1.59 -8.57
CA LYS A 28 0.73 1.48 -9.92
C LYS A 28 1.43 0.40 -10.76
N ALA A 29 2.76 0.25 -10.60
CA ALA A 29 3.49 -0.82 -11.26
C ALA A 29 3.12 -2.20 -10.71
N ASP A 30 2.80 -2.31 -9.42
CA ASP A 30 2.37 -3.57 -8.81
C ASP A 30 0.98 -4.01 -9.32
N ALA A 31 0.08 -3.08 -9.59
CA ALA A 31 -1.24 -3.37 -10.15
C ALA A 31 -1.18 -4.10 -11.51
N LEU A 32 -0.08 -3.95 -12.26
CA LEU A 32 0.15 -4.60 -13.56
C LEU A 32 0.81 -5.98 -13.45
N LYS A 33 1.19 -6.42 -12.25
CA LYS A 33 1.84 -7.71 -12.02
C LYS A 33 0.83 -8.79 -11.68
N ASP A 34 1.17 -10.02 -11.97
CA ASP A 34 0.40 -11.19 -11.54
C ASP A 34 0.38 -11.28 -10.01
N ALA A 35 -0.77 -11.66 -9.46
CA ALA A 35 -0.90 -12.01 -8.06
C ALA A 35 -0.56 -13.50 -7.89
N VAL A 36 0.39 -13.81 -7.01
CA VAL A 36 0.70 -15.17 -6.59
C VAL A 36 0.04 -15.42 -5.24
N ILE A 37 -0.74 -16.49 -5.14
CA ILE A 37 -1.47 -16.87 -3.94
C ILE A 37 -1.04 -18.25 -3.49
N GLU A 38 -0.56 -18.36 -2.26
CA GLU A 38 -0.16 -19.59 -1.60
C GLU A 38 -1.10 -19.85 -0.43
N ALA A 39 -1.51 -21.12 -0.27
CA ALA A 39 -2.37 -21.55 0.84
C ALA A 39 -2.12 -23.03 1.16
N GLY A 40 -2.32 -23.42 2.43
CA GLY A 40 -2.23 -24.82 2.83
C GLY A 40 -3.37 -25.67 2.23
N LYS A 41 -4.50 -25.04 1.91
CA LYS A 41 -5.64 -25.70 1.23
C LYS A 41 -6.35 -24.69 0.33
N SER A 42 -6.67 -25.11 -0.90
CA SER A 42 -7.49 -24.37 -1.83
C SER A 42 -8.68 -25.22 -2.31
N PHE A 43 -9.81 -24.57 -2.54
CA PHE A 43 -11.02 -25.13 -3.13
C PHE A 43 -11.59 -24.11 -4.12
N TYR A 44 -11.89 -24.56 -5.35
CA TYR A 44 -12.48 -23.70 -6.37
C TYR A 44 -13.83 -24.28 -6.84
N ASP A 45 -14.91 -23.54 -6.59
CA ASP A 45 -16.25 -23.81 -7.12
C ASP A 45 -16.42 -23.12 -8.48
N LEU A 46 -16.23 -23.87 -9.56
CA LEU A 46 -16.34 -23.36 -10.92
C LEU A 46 -17.73 -22.82 -11.29
N LYS A 47 -18.80 -23.34 -10.65
CA LYS A 47 -20.16 -22.87 -10.93
C LYS A 47 -20.48 -21.54 -10.27
N LYS A 48 -19.82 -21.28 -9.13
CA LYS A 48 -20.00 -20.06 -8.35
C LYS A 48 -18.90 -19.04 -8.59
N ASN A 49 -17.87 -19.37 -9.35
CA ASN A 49 -16.65 -18.58 -9.52
C ASN A 49 -16.05 -18.17 -8.16
N LEU A 50 -16.00 -19.11 -7.22
CA LEU A 50 -15.58 -18.89 -5.84
C LEU A 50 -14.32 -19.69 -5.52
N ASN A 51 -13.23 -19.03 -5.18
CA ASN A 51 -12.06 -19.63 -4.56
C ASN A 51 -12.15 -19.51 -3.04
N VAL A 52 -11.93 -20.61 -2.33
CA VAL A 52 -11.81 -20.65 -0.87
C VAL A 52 -10.42 -21.15 -0.51
N LEU A 53 -9.68 -20.34 0.23
CA LEU A 53 -8.29 -20.58 0.61
C LEU A 53 -8.19 -20.64 2.13
N SER A 54 -7.42 -21.58 2.68
CA SER A 54 -7.33 -21.77 4.12
C SER A 54 -6.00 -22.40 4.56
N LEU A 55 -5.78 -22.48 5.86
CA LEU A 55 -4.58 -23.01 6.50
C LEU A 55 -3.33 -22.18 6.22
N GLY A 56 -3.48 -20.88 6.40
CA GLY A 56 -2.46 -19.89 6.10
C GLY A 56 -2.49 -19.49 4.63
N VAL A 57 -2.73 -18.20 4.38
CA VAL A 57 -2.81 -17.62 3.03
C VAL A 57 -1.80 -16.51 2.93
N THR A 58 -0.97 -16.56 1.88
CA THR A 58 -0.05 -15.48 1.51
C THR A 58 -0.39 -15.04 0.10
N ILE A 59 -0.60 -13.73 -0.08
CA ILE A 59 -0.83 -13.12 -1.39
C ILE A 59 0.31 -12.14 -1.65
N THR A 60 0.98 -12.30 -2.80
CA THR A 60 2.03 -11.38 -3.25
C THR A 60 1.68 -10.82 -4.62
N ARG A 61 1.85 -9.49 -4.80
CA ARG A 61 1.74 -8.81 -6.10
C ARG A 61 2.76 -7.67 -6.14
N GLY A 62 3.89 -7.89 -6.76
CA GLY A 62 4.99 -6.94 -6.73
C GLY A 62 5.50 -6.70 -5.32
N THR A 63 5.32 -5.50 -4.77
CA THR A 63 5.70 -5.16 -3.38
C THR A 63 4.58 -5.41 -2.37
N LEU A 64 3.34 -5.66 -2.85
CA LEU A 64 2.23 -6.04 -1.99
C LEU A 64 2.46 -7.42 -1.39
N LEU A 65 2.37 -7.51 -0.08
CA LEU A 65 2.37 -8.75 0.70
C LEU A 65 1.18 -8.73 1.65
N ILE A 66 0.32 -9.75 1.55
CA ILE A 66 -0.80 -9.96 2.47
C ILE A 66 -0.64 -11.32 3.12
N GLN A 67 -0.89 -11.38 4.44
CA GLN A 67 -0.94 -12.63 5.19
C GLN A 67 -2.27 -12.73 5.93
N ALA A 68 -2.93 -13.89 5.81
CA ALA A 68 -4.21 -14.19 6.45
C ALA A 68 -4.28 -15.68 6.80
N ASP A 69 -5.24 -16.09 7.61
CA ASP A 69 -5.50 -17.51 7.84
C ASP A 69 -6.43 -18.10 6.78
N ASN A 70 -7.40 -17.29 6.35
CA ASN A 70 -8.35 -17.70 5.32
C ASN A 70 -8.59 -16.55 4.34
N ALA A 71 -8.90 -16.90 3.10
CA ALA A 71 -9.33 -15.97 2.09
C ALA A 71 -10.43 -16.57 1.22
N THR A 72 -11.34 -15.72 0.74
CA THR A 72 -12.24 -16.05 -0.34
C THR A 72 -12.08 -15.05 -1.46
N ILE A 73 -12.08 -15.52 -2.71
CA ILE A 73 -12.07 -14.69 -3.90
C ILE A 73 -13.32 -15.03 -4.68
N GLN A 74 -14.26 -14.10 -4.70
CA GLN A 74 -15.51 -14.21 -5.45
C GLN A 74 -15.41 -13.36 -6.72
N GLU A 75 -15.60 -13.98 -7.87
CA GLU A 75 -15.80 -13.25 -9.11
C GLU A 75 -17.29 -12.97 -9.30
N GLU A 76 -17.63 -11.71 -9.43
CA GLU A 76 -18.98 -11.21 -9.70
C GLU A 76 -19.35 -11.41 -11.17
N LYS A 77 -20.63 -11.24 -11.51
CA LYS A 77 -21.14 -11.43 -12.89
C LYS A 77 -20.52 -10.47 -13.92
N ASP A 78 -20.02 -9.33 -13.48
CA ASP A 78 -19.34 -8.33 -14.33
C ASP A 78 -17.83 -8.57 -14.44
N GLY A 79 -17.32 -9.69 -13.89
CA GLY A 79 -15.92 -10.05 -13.86
C GLY A 79 -15.13 -9.40 -12.71
N THR A 80 -15.74 -8.55 -11.88
CA THR A 80 -15.10 -7.92 -10.73
C THR A 80 -14.77 -8.95 -9.66
N GLN A 81 -13.57 -8.92 -9.10
CA GLN A 81 -13.17 -9.77 -7.98
C GLN A 81 -13.38 -9.06 -6.65
N ILE A 82 -14.02 -9.77 -5.71
CA ILE A 82 -14.12 -9.37 -4.30
C ILE A 82 -13.28 -10.35 -3.48
N VAL A 83 -12.26 -9.83 -2.82
CA VAL A 83 -11.36 -10.62 -1.96
C VAL A 83 -11.71 -10.35 -0.50
N THR A 84 -12.10 -11.39 0.24
CA THR A 84 -12.32 -11.31 1.69
C THR A 84 -11.22 -12.08 2.41
N LEU A 85 -10.56 -11.45 3.35
CA LEU A 85 -9.47 -11.97 4.16
C LEU A 85 -9.89 -12.03 5.63
N LEU A 86 -9.56 -13.10 6.31
CA LEU A 86 -9.91 -13.32 7.72
C LEU A 86 -8.69 -13.82 8.49
N GLY A 87 -8.47 -13.25 9.68
CA GLY A 87 -7.57 -13.82 10.69
C GLY A 87 -8.25 -14.96 11.46
N LYS A 88 -7.47 -15.92 11.93
CA LYS A 88 -7.98 -17.08 12.67
C LYS A 88 -8.20 -16.74 14.15
N ASN A 89 -9.34 -17.16 14.73
CA ASN A 89 -9.60 -17.05 16.16
C ASN A 89 -9.30 -15.64 16.71
N HIS A 90 -9.83 -14.61 16.06
CA HIS A 90 -9.52 -13.19 16.34
C HIS A 90 -8.06 -12.79 16.11
N GLY A 91 -7.29 -13.61 15.36
CA GLY A 91 -6.01 -13.22 14.81
C GLY A 91 -6.14 -12.09 13.80
N LEU A 92 -5.03 -11.45 13.49
CA LEU A 92 -5.01 -10.33 12.55
C LEU A 92 -4.51 -10.82 11.17
N ILE A 93 -5.15 -10.32 10.13
CA ILE A 93 -4.53 -10.25 8.82
C ILE A 93 -3.50 -9.12 8.84
N THR A 94 -2.47 -9.22 8.04
CA THR A 94 -1.50 -8.15 7.84
C THR A 94 -1.34 -7.86 6.36
N PHE A 95 -1.09 -6.61 6.03
CA PHE A 95 -0.68 -6.22 4.69
C PHE A 95 0.46 -5.22 4.73
N ARG A 96 1.27 -5.21 3.68
CA ARG A 96 2.32 -4.24 3.44
C ARG A 96 2.44 -3.99 1.94
N GLN A 97 2.54 -2.72 1.54
CA GLN A 97 2.73 -2.32 0.14
C GLN A 97 3.59 -1.07 0.06
N LYS A 98 4.49 -1.03 -0.93
CA LYS A 98 5.25 0.17 -1.24
C LYS A 98 4.36 1.18 -1.97
N MET A 99 4.36 2.41 -1.49
CA MET A 99 3.59 3.49 -2.08
C MET A 99 4.37 4.22 -3.18
N ASP A 100 3.64 4.88 -4.06
CA ASP A 100 4.22 5.78 -5.05
C ASP A 100 4.82 7.03 -4.39
N GLY A 101 5.75 7.68 -5.07
CA GLY A 101 6.33 8.95 -4.67
C GLY A 101 7.82 8.91 -4.33
N PRO A 102 8.40 10.07 -4.01
CA PRO A 102 9.79 10.17 -3.56
C PRO A 102 9.92 9.56 -2.16
N ASN A 103 11.11 9.11 -1.83
CA ASN A 103 11.46 8.40 -0.61
C ASN A 103 10.89 6.97 -0.56
N GLU A 104 11.41 6.18 0.34
CA GLU A 104 10.94 4.82 0.57
C GLU A 104 9.72 4.87 1.50
N ARG A 105 8.53 4.90 0.88
CA ARG A 105 7.23 4.96 1.58
C ARG A 105 6.56 3.60 1.55
N TRP A 106 5.99 3.21 2.69
CA TRP A 106 5.24 1.97 2.84
C TRP A 106 3.92 2.24 3.55
N LEU A 107 2.88 1.56 3.09
CA LEU A 107 1.62 1.43 3.81
C LEU A 107 1.57 0.04 4.42
N GLU A 108 1.33 -0.04 5.72
CA GLU A 108 1.12 -1.28 6.44
C GLU A 108 -0.21 -1.24 7.17
N GLY A 109 -0.86 -2.39 7.30
CA GLY A 109 -2.10 -2.47 8.04
C GLY A 109 -2.34 -3.84 8.65
N GLU A 110 -3.23 -3.86 9.63
CA GLU A 110 -3.70 -5.05 10.31
C GLU A 110 -5.17 -4.90 10.72
N ALA A 111 -5.92 -5.99 10.70
CA ALA A 111 -7.31 -6.07 11.14
C ALA A 111 -7.72 -7.53 11.33
N GLU A 112 -8.88 -7.80 11.94
CA GLU A 112 -9.42 -9.17 11.97
C GLU A 112 -9.97 -9.58 10.61
N LYS A 113 -10.50 -8.61 9.85
CA LYS A 113 -11.06 -8.84 8.51
C LYS A 113 -10.65 -7.73 7.56
N ALA A 114 -10.36 -8.08 6.31
CA ALA A 114 -10.29 -7.11 5.22
C ALA A 114 -11.14 -7.57 4.02
N VAL A 115 -11.70 -6.61 3.31
CA VAL A 115 -12.44 -6.83 2.05
C VAL A 115 -11.88 -5.87 1.01
N TYR A 116 -11.36 -6.42 -0.07
CA TYR A 116 -10.91 -5.65 -1.22
C TYR A 116 -11.89 -5.82 -2.39
N ASN A 117 -12.25 -4.71 -2.99
CA ASN A 117 -13.05 -4.66 -4.21
C ASN A 117 -12.17 -4.18 -5.37
N GLU A 118 -11.92 -5.06 -6.33
CA GLU A 118 -11.04 -4.77 -7.47
C GLU A 118 -11.55 -3.60 -8.34
N LYS A 119 -12.86 -3.50 -8.54
CA LYS A 119 -13.47 -2.47 -9.37
C LYS A 119 -13.30 -1.06 -8.82
N THR A 120 -13.43 -0.91 -7.50
CA THR A 120 -13.28 0.38 -6.83
C THR A 120 -11.85 0.64 -6.36
N GLU A 121 -11.01 -0.40 -6.31
CA GLU A 121 -9.66 -0.38 -5.74
C GLU A 121 -9.65 0.07 -4.27
N ILE A 122 -10.75 -0.22 -3.55
CA ILE A 122 -10.89 0.09 -2.14
C ILE A 122 -10.71 -1.18 -1.32
N VAL A 123 -9.87 -1.10 -0.29
CA VAL A 123 -9.78 -2.10 0.77
C VAL A 123 -10.42 -1.56 2.05
N VAL A 124 -11.26 -2.37 2.67
CA VAL A 124 -11.93 -2.07 3.95
C VAL A 124 -11.40 -3.02 5.01
N PHE A 125 -10.82 -2.47 6.07
CA PHE A 125 -10.36 -3.17 7.25
C PHE A 125 -11.37 -3.01 8.37
N THR A 126 -11.78 -4.08 9.01
CA THR A 126 -12.77 -4.03 10.10
C THR A 126 -12.31 -4.83 11.31
N THR A 127 -12.70 -4.35 12.48
CA THR A 127 -12.41 -4.90 13.81
C THR A 127 -10.92 -4.85 14.14
N ARG A 128 -10.58 -4.03 15.13
CA ARG A 128 -9.20 -3.76 15.55
C ARG A 128 -8.30 -3.30 14.38
N ALA A 129 -8.90 -2.51 13.48
CA ALA A 129 -8.19 -2.04 12.31
C ALA A 129 -7.13 -1.00 12.67
N LYS A 130 -5.95 -1.14 12.06
CA LYS A 130 -4.83 -0.23 12.19
C LYS A 130 -4.12 -0.10 10.85
N VAL A 131 -3.82 1.13 10.45
CA VAL A 131 -3.03 1.43 9.25
C VAL A 131 -1.91 2.37 9.61
N ARG A 132 -0.71 2.12 9.09
CA ARG A 132 0.50 2.91 9.30
C ARG A 132 1.07 3.39 7.97
N ASN A 133 1.43 4.66 7.93
CA ASN A 133 2.28 5.22 6.87
C ASN A 133 3.72 5.31 7.40
N ILE A 134 4.65 4.67 6.69
CA ILE A 134 6.06 4.58 7.05
C ILE A 134 6.86 5.27 5.95
N GLU A 135 7.80 6.13 6.33
CA GLU A 135 8.71 6.81 5.43
C GLU A 135 10.14 6.69 5.97
N ALA A 136 11.07 6.24 5.12
CA ALA A 136 12.46 6.01 5.49
C ALA A 136 12.59 5.19 6.80
N ASN A 137 11.84 4.08 6.90
CA ASN A 137 11.77 3.17 8.06
C ASN A 137 11.26 3.81 9.38
N LYS A 138 10.59 4.97 9.30
CA LYS A 138 9.97 5.62 10.46
C LYS A 138 8.47 5.68 10.27
N VAL A 139 7.71 5.33 11.31
CA VAL A 139 6.27 5.51 11.33
C VAL A 139 5.97 7.00 11.41
N MET A 140 5.32 7.54 10.39
CA MET A 140 4.94 8.95 10.29
C MET A 140 3.52 9.18 10.79
N GLN A 141 2.64 8.21 10.52
CA GLN A 141 1.24 8.28 10.88
C GLN A 141 0.71 6.89 11.22
N GLU A 142 -0.16 6.81 12.21
CA GLU A 142 -0.93 5.61 12.56
C GLU A 142 -2.39 5.99 12.73
N GLN A 143 -3.28 5.19 12.18
CA GLN A 143 -4.72 5.35 12.35
C GLN A 143 -5.33 4.05 12.87
N PHE A 144 -6.22 4.18 13.86
CA PHE A 144 -6.91 3.08 14.51
C PHE A 144 -8.41 3.29 14.42
N GLY A 145 -9.16 2.21 14.22
CA GLY A 145 -10.62 2.27 14.16
C GLY A 145 -11.25 0.88 14.12
N GLU A 146 -12.56 0.84 14.25
CA GLU A 146 -13.34 -0.37 13.99
C GLU A 146 -13.58 -0.58 12.48
N TYR A 147 -13.43 0.48 11.71
CA TYR A 147 -13.51 0.49 10.26
C TYR A 147 -12.48 1.47 9.71
N LEU A 148 -11.58 1.00 8.85
CA LEU A 148 -10.69 1.84 8.05
C LEU A 148 -10.85 1.44 6.59
N SER A 149 -11.05 2.41 5.69
CA SER A 149 -11.06 2.16 4.25
C SER A 149 -9.92 2.91 3.58
N TYR A 150 -9.18 2.23 2.73
CA TYR A 150 -8.14 2.81 1.90
C TYR A 150 -8.53 2.70 0.43
N ASP A 151 -8.68 3.86 -0.21
CA ASP A 151 -8.84 4.01 -1.65
C ASP A 151 -7.45 4.16 -2.26
N SER A 152 -6.94 3.11 -2.91
CA SER A 152 -5.59 3.09 -3.47
C SER A 152 -5.45 3.99 -4.70
N ARG A 153 -6.54 4.21 -5.43
CA ARG A 153 -6.55 5.08 -6.62
C ARG A 153 -6.34 6.55 -6.27
N ASN A 154 -6.97 6.98 -5.15
CA ASN A 154 -6.93 8.37 -4.69
C ASN A 154 -5.98 8.58 -3.50
N GLU A 155 -5.35 7.52 -2.98
CA GLU A 155 -4.51 7.52 -1.76
C GLU A 155 -5.24 8.12 -0.55
N VAL A 156 -6.54 7.82 -0.39
CA VAL A 156 -7.39 8.34 0.69
C VAL A 156 -7.66 7.26 1.74
N LEU A 157 -7.30 7.56 3.00
CA LEU A 157 -7.60 6.73 4.16
C LEU A 157 -8.72 7.37 4.98
N THR A 158 -9.84 6.66 5.14
CA THR A 158 -10.99 7.08 5.95
C THR A 158 -11.18 6.13 7.13
N GLY A 159 -11.53 6.65 8.30
CA GLY A 159 -11.74 5.83 9.49
C GLY A 159 -13.00 6.20 10.25
N THR A 160 -13.73 5.19 10.74
CA THR A 160 -14.87 5.34 11.64
C THR A 160 -14.77 4.38 12.82
N ASN A 161 -15.60 4.63 13.83
CA ASN A 161 -15.59 3.88 15.08
C ASN A 161 -16.61 2.72 15.12
N SER A 162 -17.21 2.38 13.98
CA SER A 162 -18.14 1.26 13.84
C SER A 162 -17.83 0.44 12.60
N VAL A 163 -17.95 -0.88 12.70
CA VAL A 163 -17.72 -1.83 11.59
C VAL A 163 -18.65 -1.61 10.39
N SER A 164 -19.74 -0.87 10.58
CA SER A 164 -20.64 -0.47 9.48
C SER A 164 -20.07 0.61 8.57
N GLY A 165 -18.98 1.30 9.01
CA GLY A 165 -18.44 2.46 8.32
C GLY A 165 -19.14 3.77 8.67
N GLU A 166 -20.19 3.73 9.50
CA GLU A 166 -20.91 4.90 10.00
C GLU A 166 -20.41 5.31 11.40
N HIS A 167 -20.64 6.56 11.78
CA HIS A 167 -20.29 7.03 13.12
C HIS A 167 -21.31 6.52 14.15
N ASP A 168 -20.80 5.91 15.24
CA ASP A 168 -21.59 5.45 16.38
C ASP A 168 -21.20 6.25 17.63
N THR A 169 -22.16 7.02 18.16
CA THR A 169 -21.93 7.87 19.34
C THR A 169 -21.71 7.07 20.64
N ALA A 170 -22.12 5.80 20.67
CA ALA A 170 -21.96 4.93 21.83
C ALA A 170 -20.59 4.24 21.90
N LYS A 171 -19.78 4.31 20.83
CA LYS A 171 -18.47 3.65 20.74
C LYS A 171 -17.30 4.61 20.93
N PRO A 172 -16.13 4.12 21.36
CA PRO A 172 -14.91 4.90 21.38
C PRO A 172 -14.61 5.52 20.01
N ARG A 173 -13.97 6.69 20.00
CA ARG A 173 -13.61 7.38 18.77
C ARG A 173 -12.46 6.68 18.04
N THR A 174 -12.36 6.89 16.72
CA THR A 174 -11.14 6.56 15.96
C THR A 174 -9.98 7.40 16.48
N GLN A 175 -8.77 6.89 16.37
CA GLN A 175 -7.58 7.58 16.80
C GLN A 175 -6.63 7.77 15.61
N LEU A 176 -6.10 8.98 15.47
CA LEU A 176 -5.04 9.31 14.52
C LEU A 176 -3.84 9.83 15.31
N ILE A 177 -2.68 9.21 15.12
CA ILE A 177 -1.41 9.62 15.70
C ILE A 177 -0.52 10.15 14.59
N LEU A 178 -0.16 11.42 14.67
CA LEU A 178 0.83 12.04 13.78
C LEU A 178 2.15 12.15 14.55
N ARG A 179 3.21 11.56 14.01
CA ARG A 179 4.54 11.63 14.63
C ARG A 179 5.23 12.93 14.22
N SER A 180 5.80 13.65 15.18
CA SER A 180 6.60 14.83 14.87
C SER A 180 7.86 14.43 14.10
N LYS A 181 8.21 15.17 13.05
CA LYS A 181 9.52 15.08 12.43
C LYS A 181 10.53 15.55 13.48
N SER A 182 11.28 14.66 14.10
CA SER A 182 12.36 15.03 15.01
C SER A 182 13.29 15.99 14.26
N ALA A 183 13.46 17.19 14.76
CA ALA A 183 14.51 18.08 14.31
C ALA A 183 15.83 17.31 14.44
N SER A 184 16.56 17.16 13.34
CA SER A 184 17.91 16.58 13.35
C SER A 184 18.70 17.40 14.35
N GLY A 185 19.09 16.78 15.49
CA GLY A 185 19.82 17.46 16.55
C GLY A 185 21.08 18.08 15.99
N THR A 186 21.12 19.40 15.94
CA THR A 186 22.37 20.14 15.83
C THR A 186 23.09 19.91 17.17
N THR A 187 24.01 18.93 17.17
CA THR A 187 24.98 18.84 18.25
C THR A 187 25.87 20.05 18.16
N GLN A 188 25.59 21.08 18.95
CA GLN A 188 26.58 22.12 19.23
C GLN A 188 27.67 21.46 20.07
N ALA A 189 28.83 21.23 19.47
CA ALA A 189 30.07 21.01 20.21
C ALA A 189 30.41 22.31 20.95
N GLN A 190 30.48 22.24 22.27
CA GLN A 190 31.22 23.20 23.10
C GLN A 190 32.64 22.71 23.24
#